data_e226875840b5c765c28e6b36c2efe40e
#
_entry.id   e226875840b5c765c28e6b36c2efe40e
#
_cell.length_a   1.000
_cell.length_b   1.000
_cell.length_c   1.000
_cell.angle_alpha   90.00
_cell.angle_beta   90.00
_cell.angle_gamma   90.00
#
_symmetry.space_group_name_H-M   'P 1'
#
loop_
_entity.id
_entity.type
_entity.pdbx_description
1 polymer ?
#
loop_
_entity_poly.entity_id
_entity_poly.type
_entity_poly.pdbx_seq_one_letter_code
_entity_poly.pdbx_strand_id
1 'polypeptide(L)'
;LYDFGYGLSYTTFEYSDLHLSADQITPTDSVQVSFNVTNTGKVRGDEVVQLYVHDCISSITVYEKVLRGFERISLEPGETRNVEFKLAPKDLAMLDRNMNYVVEPGDFEIMAAASSTDLRLQAKLRVQDNAGSNVAVSQADDMKFSGPASLGKGDFLTIPAKGNVNGVRFMLSSGSDAGIYVQITNGGGQFLTVSGTRHCVSGQNEISFPSTDASELRIVIEKGKAVVENIEVY
;
A
#
# COMPACT_ATOMS: atom_id res chain seq x y z
N LEU A 1 29.74 -6.89 16.15
CA LEU A 1 29.40 -7.04 14.75
C LEU A 1 28.90 -5.70 14.24
N TYR A 2 29.23 -5.37 13.00
CA TYR A 2 28.80 -4.13 12.37
C TYR A 2 27.42 -4.31 11.73
N ASP A 3 26.63 -3.26 11.76
CA ASP A 3 25.31 -3.25 11.13
C ASP A 3 25.44 -3.20 9.60
N PHE A 4 24.39 -3.63 8.91
CA PHE A 4 24.35 -3.58 7.45
C PHE A 4 24.52 -2.13 6.95
N GLY A 5 25.42 -1.92 6.00
CA GLY A 5 25.72 -0.61 5.44
C GLY A 5 26.62 0.28 6.32
N TYR A 6 27.10 -0.23 7.46
CA TYR A 6 28.01 0.53 8.32
C TYR A 6 29.32 0.85 7.60
N GLY A 7 29.78 2.08 7.77
CA GLY A 7 31.06 2.56 7.26
C GLY A 7 31.69 3.60 8.21
N LEU A 8 32.94 3.87 8.00
CA LEU A 8 33.68 4.93 8.72
C LEU A 8 34.11 6.01 7.72
N SER A 9 34.07 7.24 8.15
CA SER A 9 34.58 8.39 7.42
C SER A 9 35.53 9.20 8.27
N TYR A 10 36.47 9.90 7.63
CA TYR A 10 37.34 10.90 8.28
C TYR A 10 36.67 12.27 8.42
N THR A 11 35.44 12.40 7.97
CA THR A 11 34.61 13.61 8.07
C THR A 11 33.23 13.27 8.61
N THR A 12 32.38 14.27 8.79
CA THR A 12 31.01 14.16 9.29
C THR A 12 30.03 14.66 8.25
N PHE A 13 28.86 14.01 8.17
CA PHE A 13 27.80 14.37 7.25
C PHE A 13 26.51 14.67 8.00
N GLU A 14 25.79 15.71 7.55
CA GLU A 14 24.48 16.08 8.02
C GLU A 14 23.48 15.88 6.90
N TYR A 15 22.32 15.31 7.25
CA TYR A 15 21.20 15.07 6.33
C TYR A 15 20.08 16.05 6.68
N SER A 16 19.46 16.68 5.69
CA SER A 16 18.38 17.64 5.87
C SER A 16 17.36 17.60 4.74
N ASP A 17 16.22 18.26 4.96
CA ASP A 17 15.22 18.59 3.95
C ASP A 17 14.66 17.37 3.19
N LEU A 18 14.32 16.29 3.89
CA LEU A 18 13.68 15.14 3.27
C LEU A 18 12.30 15.54 2.74
N HIS A 19 12.13 15.36 1.44
CA HIS A 19 10.92 15.70 0.72
C HIS A 19 10.44 14.51 -0.12
N LEU A 20 9.14 14.26 -0.09
CA LEU A 20 8.43 13.35 -0.98
C LEU A 20 7.65 14.16 -2.01
N SER A 21 7.68 13.77 -3.29
CA SER A 21 6.89 14.46 -4.33
C SER A 21 5.37 14.36 -4.11
N ALA A 22 4.94 13.40 -3.31
CA ALA A 22 3.58 13.24 -2.80
C ALA A 22 3.63 12.50 -1.46
N ASP A 23 2.82 12.90 -0.51
CA ASP A 23 2.61 12.21 0.78
C ASP A 23 1.58 11.08 0.69
N GLN A 24 0.80 11.07 -0.40
CA GLN A 24 -0.22 10.08 -0.71
C GLN A 24 -0.14 9.66 -2.17
N ILE A 25 -0.15 8.36 -2.42
CA ILE A 25 -0.08 7.76 -3.76
C ILE A 25 -1.05 6.58 -3.87
N THR A 26 -1.32 6.12 -5.09
CA THR A 26 -1.98 4.84 -5.36
C THR A 26 -0.95 3.70 -5.47
N PRO A 27 -1.35 2.42 -5.38
CA PRO A 27 -0.44 1.27 -5.52
C PRO A 27 0.32 1.22 -6.86
N THR A 28 -0.12 1.95 -7.87
CA THR A 28 0.49 1.98 -9.21
C THR A 28 1.39 3.18 -9.45
N ASP A 29 1.40 4.15 -8.54
CA ASP A 29 2.17 5.37 -8.68
C ASP A 29 3.61 5.20 -8.23
N SER A 30 4.45 6.15 -8.64
CA SER A 30 5.83 6.30 -8.17
C SER A 30 5.95 7.59 -7.37
N VAL A 31 6.84 7.60 -6.40
CA VAL A 31 7.16 8.80 -5.61
C VAL A 31 8.65 9.12 -5.75
N GLN A 32 8.97 10.41 -5.93
CA GLN A 32 10.33 10.93 -5.83
C GLN A 32 10.63 11.25 -4.36
N VAL A 33 11.79 10.81 -3.91
CA VAL A 33 12.33 11.08 -2.58
C VAL A 33 13.58 11.91 -2.76
N SER A 34 13.67 13.09 -2.17
CA SER A 34 14.86 13.93 -2.24
C SER A 34 15.26 14.43 -0.86
N PHE A 35 16.55 14.60 -0.63
CA PHE A 35 17.10 15.18 0.59
C PHE A 35 18.50 15.74 0.34
N ASN A 36 18.94 16.60 1.24
CA ASN A 36 20.27 17.20 1.18
C ASN A 36 21.25 16.47 2.09
N VAL A 37 22.50 16.33 1.64
CA VAL A 37 23.61 15.83 2.43
C VAL A 37 24.74 16.85 2.38
N THR A 38 25.20 17.29 3.55
CA THR A 38 26.26 18.29 3.71
C THR A 38 27.46 17.69 4.43
N ASN A 39 28.66 17.89 3.91
CA ASN A 39 29.90 17.58 4.63
C ASN A 39 30.17 18.70 5.66
N THR A 40 29.90 18.41 6.93
CA THR A 40 30.09 19.35 8.04
C THR A 40 31.50 19.28 8.66
N GLY A 41 32.34 18.37 8.19
CA GLY A 41 33.71 18.23 8.68
C GLY A 41 34.71 19.11 7.93
N LYS A 42 35.99 18.85 8.16
CA LYS A 42 37.11 19.69 7.67
C LYS A 42 37.89 19.10 6.50
N VAL A 43 37.56 17.88 6.10
CA VAL A 43 38.22 17.19 5.01
C VAL A 43 37.19 16.63 4.02
N ARG A 44 37.61 16.48 2.77
CA ARG A 44 36.80 15.81 1.78
C ARG A 44 36.51 14.37 2.22
N GLY A 45 35.31 13.91 1.99
CA GLY A 45 34.93 12.54 2.28
C GLY A 45 33.85 12.01 1.33
N ASP A 46 33.73 10.69 1.34
CA ASP A 46 32.68 9.98 0.64
C ASP A 46 31.62 9.53 1.65
N GLU A 47 30.37 9.68 1.29
CA GLU A 47 29.22 9.14 2.01
C GLU A 47 28.46 8.15 1.11
N VAL A 48 27.96 7.06 1.71
CA VAL A 48 27.02 6.16 1.03
C VAL A 48 25.65 6.35 1.63
N VAL A 49 24.87 7.20 0.98
CA VAL A 49 23.49 7.46 1.40
C VAL A 49 22.62 6.27 1.05
N GLN A 50 21.75 5.86 1.98
CA GLN A 50 20.92 4.67 1.87
C GLN A 50 19.45 5.06 2.06
N LEU A 51 18.57 4.51 1.23
CA LEU A 51 17.13 4.69 1.34
C LEU A 51 16.48 3.39 1.74
N TYR A 52 15.83 3.38 2.89
CA TYR A 52 15.06 2.26 3.41
C TYR A 52 13.58 2.53 3.36
N VAL A 53 12.81 1.47 3.22
CA VAL A 53 11.34 1.48 3.27
C VAL A 53 10.89 0.47 4.30
N HIS A 54 9.99 0.88 5.18
CA HIS A 54 9.26 0.06 6.15
C HIS A 54 7.78 0.11 5.83
N ASP A 55 7.18 -1.06 5.65
CA ASP A 55 5.73 -1.21 5.57
C ASP A 55 5.20 -1.35 7.00
N CYS A 56 4.48 -0.33 7.48
CA CYS A 56 4.04 -0.25 8.87
C CYS A 56 3.02 -1.33 9.23
N ILE A 57 2.18 -1.73 8.26
CA ILE A 57 1.12 -2.73 8.48
C ILE A 57 0.95 -3.54 7.20
N SER A 58 1.34 -4.80 7.22
CA SER A 58 1.17 -5.70 6.09
C SER A 58 0.37 -6.95 6.46
N SER A 59 -0.27 -7.57 5.47
CA SER A 59 -1.10 -8.78 5.64
C SER A 59 -0.30 -10.03 5.97
N ILE A 60 1.02 -9.98 5.81
CA ILE A 60 1.98 -11.04 6.17
C ILE A 60 3.16 -10.45 6.95
N THR A 61 3.95 -11.30 7.57
CA THR A 61 5.20 -10.86 8.21
C THR A 61 6.21 -10.44 7.13
N VAL A 62 6.62 -9.18 7.18
CA VAL A 62 7.65 -8.59 6.32
C VAL A 62 8.87 -8.20 7.14
N TYR A 63 9.97 -7.86 6.47
CA TYR A 63 11.15 -7.30 7.13
C TYR A 63 10.82 -5.95 7.74
N GLU A 64 11.41 -5.66 8.91
CA GLU A 64 11.26 -4.37 9.58
C GLU A 64 11.58 -3.19 8.66
N LYS A 65 12.59 -3.33 7.81
CA LYS A 65 12.92 -2.37 6.76
C LYS A 65 13.71 -3.03 5.64
N VAL A 66 13.58 -2.50 4.45
CA VAL A 66 14.25 -3.02 3.25
C VAL A 66 15.00 -1.89 2.55
N LEU A 67 16.26 -2.10 2.20
CA LEU A 67 17.03 -1.16 1.38
C LEU A 67 16.45 -1.12 -0.03
N ARG A 68 16.07 0.07 -0.49
CA ARG A 68 15.48 0.30 -1.82
C ARG A 68 16.35 1.14 -2.74
N GLY A 69 17.32 1.84 -2.18
CA GLY A 69 18.28 2.60 -2.96
C GLY A 69 19.52 2.95 -2.17
N PHE A 70 20.61 3.19 -2.87
CA PHE A 70 21.83 3.76 -2.29
C PHE A 70 22.58 4.55 -3.36
N GLU A 71 23.32 5.56 -2.93
CA GLU A 71 24.20 6.35 -3.77
C GLU A 71 25.48 6.69 -3.00
N ARG A 72 26.63 6.58 -3.67
CA ARG A 72 27.90 7.05 -3.13
C ARG A 72 28.18 8.45 -3.66
N ILE A 73 28.33 9.40 -2.76
CA ILE A 73 28.61 10.79 -3.06
C ILE A 73 29.95 11.21 -2.45
N SER A 74 30.70 12.08 -3.14
CA SER A 74 31.92 12.71 -2.62
C SER A 74 31.65 14.18 -2.41
N LEU A 75 31.98 14.70 -1.23
CA LEU A 75 31.73 16.09 -0.83
C LEU A 75 32.99 16.74 -0.28
N GLU A 76 33.29 17.96 -0.74
CA GLU A 76 34.28 18.83 -0.13
C GLU A 76 33.76 19.40 1.21
N PRO A 77 34.62 19.90 2.11
CA PRO A 77 34.19 20.57 3.34
C PRO A 77 33.20 21.70 3.07
N GLY A 78 32.03 21.65 3.71
CA GLY A 78 30.94 22.59 3.53
C GLY A 78 30.09 22.40 2.28
N GLU A 79 30.43 21.44 1.42
CA GLU A 79 29.64 21.15 0.21
C GLU A 79 28.33 20.44 0.62
N THR A 80 27.22 20.87 -0.02
CA THR A 80 25.91 20.24 0.08
C THR A 80 25.51 19.68 -1.27
N ARG A 81 24.99 18.46 -1.28
CA ARG A 81 24.43 17.82 -2.49
C ARG A 81 23.01 17.37 -2.22
N ASN A 82 22.13 17.65 -3.16
CA ASN A 82 20.81 17.05 -3.20
C ASN A 82 20.92 15.64 -3.79
N VAL A 83 20.32 14.67 -3.11
CA VAL A 83 20.25 13.26 -3.51
C VAL A 83 18.80 12.92 -3.80
N GLU A 84 18.57 12.21 -4.90
CA GLU A 84 17.24 11.87 -5.36
C GLU A 84 17.11 10.36 -5.60
N PHE A 85 16.02 9.78 -5.12
CA PHE A 85 15.62 8.41 -5.40
C PHE A 85 14.20 8.38 -5.96
N LYS A 86 13.94 7.44 -6.84
CA LYS A 86 12.59 7.13 -7.31
C LYS A 86 12.15 5.81 -6.74
N LEU A 87 11.11 5.82 -5.92
CA LEU A 87 10.41 4.62 -5.48
C LEU A 87 9.28 4.33 -6.47
N ALA A 88 9.41 3.23 -7.18
CA ALA A 88 8.38 2.70 -8.06
C ALA A 88 7.51 1.68 -7.30
N PRO A 89 6.35 1.25 -7.83
CA PRO A 89 5.49 0.25 -7.18
C PRO A 89 6.23 -1.02 -6.74
N LYS A 90 7.18 -1.51 -7.53
CA LYS A 90 8.01 -2.67 -7.20
C LYS A 90 8.83 -2.50 -5.91
N ASP A 91 9.15 -1.25 -5.54
CA ASP A 91 9.95 -0.93 -4.37
C ASP A 91 9.12 -0.88 -3.08
N LEU A 92 7.80 -0.80 -3.22
CA LEU A 92 6.81 -0.86 -2.13
C LEU A 92 6.15 -2.25 -2.06
N ALA A 93 6.31 -3.07 -3.11
CA ALA A 93 5.64 -4.36 -3.22
C ALA A 93 6.22 -5.42 -2.28
N MET A 94 5.33 -6.25 -1.77
CA MET A 94 5.63 -7.47 -1.03
C MET A 94 5.00 -8.69 -1.72
N LEU A 95 5.43 -9.90 -1.37
CA LEU A 95 4.77 -11.14 -1.78
C LEU A 95 3.58 -11.41 -0.86
N ASP A 96 2.39 -11.54 -1.43
CA ASP A 96 1.20 -11.94 -0.69
C ASP A 96 1.19 -13.47 -0.42
N ARG A 97 0.16 -13.96 0.27
CA ARG A 97 -0.01 -15.40 0.56
C ARG A 97 -0.16 -16.28 -0.68
N ASN A 98 -0.47 -15.69 -1.83
CA ASN A 98 -0.61 -16.36 -3.12
C ASN A 98 0.64 -16.24 -3.98
N MET A 99 1.74 -15.71 -3.41
CA MET A 99 3.02 -15.47 -4.11
C MET A 99 2.93 -14.45 -5.24
N ASN A 100 2.00 -13.49 -5.17
CA ASN A 100 1.95 -12.35 -6.06
C ASN A 100 2.66 -11.15 -5.44
N TYR A 101 3.36 -10.38 -6.26
CA TYR A 101 3.88 -9.08 -5.83
C TYR A 101 2.74 -8.06 -5.81
N VAL A 102 2.44 -7.53 -4.64
CA VAL A 102 1.37 -6.57 -4.41
C VAL A 102 1.87 -5.38 -3.60
N VAL A 103 1.36 -4.21 -3.88
CA VAL A 103 1.50 -3.03 -3.02
C VAL A 103 0.20 -2.92 -2.23
N GLU A 104 0.27 -3.15 -0.93
CA GLU A 104 -0.90 -3.04 -0.06
C GLU A 104 -1.14 -1.58 0.32
N PRO A 105 -2.41 -1.17 0.41
CA PRO A 105 -2.75 0.13 0.99
C PRO A 105 -2.33 0.18 2.45
N GLY A 106 -1.75 1.30 2.86
CA GLY A 106 -1.24 1.44 4.22
C GLY A 106 -0.25 2.59 4.33
N ASP A 107 0.31 2.74 5.52
CA ASP A 107 1.35 3.69 5.81
C ASP A 107 2.73 3.03 5.64
N PHE A 108 3.60 3.71 4.94
CA PHE A 108 5.00 3.36 4.77
C PHE A 108 5.89 4.42 5.41
N GLU A 109 6.95 3.99 6.06
CA GLU A 109 8.02 4.89 6.50
C GLU A 109 9.18 4.85 5.50
N ILE A 110 9.55 6.04 5.02
CA ILE A 110 10.65 6.25 4.10
C ILE A 110 11.80 6.86 4.91
N MET A 111 12.95 6.20 4.91
CA MET A 111 14.07 6.55 5.79
C MET A 111 15.34 6.79 4.98
N ALA A 112 15.93 7.98 5.09
CA ALA A 112 17.28 8.25 4.63
C ALA A 112 18.28 7.97 5.76
N ALA A 113 19.33 7.21 5.47
CA ALA A 113 20.22 6.64 6.46
C ALA A 113 21.67 6.54 5.98
N ALA A 114 22.61 6.53 6.94
CA ALA A 114 24.01 6.20 6.71
C ALA A 114 24.31 4.70 6.93
N SER A 115 23.44 4.00 7.64
CA SER A 115 23.44 2.53 7.78
C SER A 115 22.04 2.04 8.16
N SER A 116 21.86 0.73 8.27
CA SER A 116 20.55 0.15 8.66
C SER A 116 20.09 0.57 10.06
N THR A 117 20.96 1.06 10.91
CA THR A 117 20.66 1.52 12.27
C THR A 117 20.90 3.02 12.47
N ASP A 118 21.66 3.67 11.59
CA ASP A 118 21.92 5.11 11.63
C ASP A 118 20.92 5.83 10.71
N LEU A 119 19.68 5.93 11.18
CA LEU A 119 18.58 6.60 10.47
C LEU A 119 18.68 8.11 10.72
N ARG A 120 18.80 8.90 9.66
CA ARG A 120 19.02 10.34 9.71
C ARG A 120 17.75 11.15 9.53
N LEU A 121 16.91 10.76 8.55
CA LEU A 121 15.65 11.43 8.23
C LEU A 121 14.55 10.39 8.01
N GLN A 122 13.31 10.76 8.34
CA GLN A 122 12.14 9.92 8.16
C GLN A 122 10.98 10.73 7.62
N ALA A 123 10.20 10.15 6.71
CA ALA A 123 8.95 10.69 6.21
C ALA A 123 7.92 9.57 6.09
N LYS A 124 6.64 9.94 6.20
CA LYS A 124 5.52 9.01 5.99
C LYS A 124 4.99 9.15 4.58
N LEU A 125 4.78 8.01 3.94
CA LEU A 125 4.10 7.87 2.66
C LEU A 125 2.85 7.03 2.87
N ARG A 126 1.70 7.54 2.48
CA ARG A 126 0.46 6.76 2.51
C ARG A 126 0.15 6.22 1.12
N VAL A 127 0.08 4.90 1.02
CA VAL A 127 -0.51 4.25 -0.15
C VAL A 127 -2.01 4.17 0.09
N GLN A 128 -2.77 4.90 -0.72
CA GLN A 128 -4.23 4.83 -0.68
C GLN A 128 -4.70 3.55 -1.36
N ASP A 129 -5.83 3.03 -0.91
CA ASP A 129 -6.56 2.07 -1.72
C ASP A 129 -6.75 2.66 -3.13
N ASN A 130 -6.52 1.86 -4.15
CA ASN A 130 -6.86 2.28 -5.50
C ASN A 130 -8.33 2.70 -5.49
N ALA A 131 -8.55 4.00 -5.59
CA ALA A 131 -9.86 4.53 -5.86
C ALA A 131 -10.25 4.28 -7.33
N GLY A 132 -10.12 3.03 -7.77
CA GLY A 132 -10.85 2.50 -8.89
C GLY A 132 -12.28 2.38 -8.42
N SER A 133 -13.05 3.43 -8.63
CA SER A 133 -14.46 3.49 -8.31
C SER A 133 -14.78 3.17 -6.84
N ASN A 134 -14.31 4.03 -5.91
CA ASN A 134 -14.99 4.18 -4.64
C ASN A 134 -16.39 4.76 -4.92
N VAL A 135 -17.30 3.91 -5.27
CA VAL A 135 -18.71 4.25 -5.09
C VAL A 135 -18.95 4.14 -3.60
N ALA A 136 -18.61 5.21 -2.88
CA ALA A 136 -19.06 5.37 -1.52
C ALA A 136 -20.60 5.41 -1.58
N VAL A 137 -21.21 4.33 -1.16
CA VAL A 137 -22.65 4.31 -0.92
C VAL A 137 -22.86 5.16 0.32
N SER A 138 -23.06 6.48 0.10
CA SER A 138 -23.44 7.37 1.15
C SER A 138 -24.89 7.08 1.52
N GLN A 139 -25.08 6.67 2.77
CA GLN A 139 -26.35 6.62 3.49
C GLN A 139 -27.41 5.66 2.92
N ALA A 140 -27.50 4.50 3.53
CA ALA A 140 -28.79 3.85 3.69
C ALA A 140 -28.76 3.03 4.99
N ASP A 141 -29.86 3.05 5.73
CA ASP A 141 -30.14 2.17 6.86
C ASP A 141 -30.22 0.68 6.46
N ASP A 142 -30.11 0.39 5.19
CA ASP A 142 -30.12 -0.94 4.61
C ASP A 142 -28.72 -1.29 4.04
N MET A 143 -28.19 -2.43 4.38
CA MET A 143 -26.93 -3.01 3.85
C MET A 143 -27.07 -3.39 2.38
N LYS A 144 -27.36 -2.42 1.50
CA LYS A 144 -27.68 -2.58 0.09
C LYS A 144 -26.96 -1.56 -0.77
N PHE A 145 -26.59 -1.99 -1.96
CA PHE A 145 -26.13 -1.12 -3.04
C PHE A 145 -27.04 -1.33 -4.25
N SER A 146 -27.46 -0.24 -4.87
CA SER A 146 -28.20 -0.28 -6.12
C SER A 146 -27.59 0.67 -7.13
N GLY A 147 -27.24 0.15 -8.30
CA GLY A 147 -26.70 0.93 -9.41
C GLY A 147 -25.54 0.21 -10.11
N PRO A 148 -25.29 0.49 -11.39
CA PRO A 148 -24.21 -0.16 -12.10
C PRO A 148 -22.84 0.35 -11.61
N ALA A 149 -21.99 -0.54 -11.12
CA ALA A 149 -20.57 -0.29 -10.87
C ALA A 149 -19.73 -1.20 -11.76
N SER A 150 -18.93 -0.61 -12.65
CA SER A 150 -18.02 -1.35 -13.53
C SER A 150 -16.67 -1.55 -12.84
N LEU A 151 -16.28 -2.79 -12.61
CA LEU A 151 -15.10 -3.17 -11.87
C LEU A 151 -14.20 -4.06 -12.72
N GLY A 152 -12.90 -3.78 -12.73
CA GLY A 152 -11.86 -4.60 -13.36
C GLY A 152 -10.99 -5.32 -12.34
N LYS A 153 -9.97 -6.03 -12.81
CA LYS A 153 -9.02 -6.73 -11.93
C LYS A 153 -8.36 -5.75 -10.94
N GLY A 154 -8.45 -6.07 -9.66
CA GLY A 154 -7.91 -5.26 -8.55
C GLY A 154 -8.89 -4.22 -8.01
N ASP A 155 -10.00 -3.96 -8.71
CA ASP A 155 -11.03 -3.04 -8.22
C ASP A 155 -11.88 -3.70 -7.13
N PHE A 156 -12.46 -2.87 -6.29
CA PHE A 156 -13.38 -3.32 -5.24
C PHE A 156 -14.55 -2.35 -5.06
N LEU A 157 -15.64 -2.86 -4.50
CA LEU A 157 -16.79 -2.09 -4.07
C LEU A 157 -16.95 -2.25 -2.56
N THR A 158 -16.92 -1.14 -1.83
CA THR A 158 -17.14 -1.12 -0.38
C THR A 158 -18.60 -0.84 -0.07
N ILE A 159 -19.18 -1.63 0.83
CA ILE A 159 -20.56 -1.54 1.26
C ILE A 159 -20.57 -1.42 2.78
N PRO A 160 -21.31 -0.47 3.36
CA PRO A 160 -21.53 -0.44 4.80
C PRO A 160 -22.14 -1.76 5.28
N ALA A 161 -21.66 -2.26 6.40
CA ALA A 161 -22.21 -3.42 7.08
C ALA A 161 -22.48 -3.05 8.54
N LYS A 162 -23.36 -3.78 9.20
CA LYS A 162 -23.70 -3.50 10.61
C LYS A 162 -23.96 -4.78 11.36
N GLY A 163 -23.05 -5.10 12.28
CA GLY A 163 -23.16 -6.30 13.11
C GLY A 163 -22.73 -7.58 12.38
N ASN A 164 -23.27 -8.71 12.77
CA ASN A 164 -22.91 -10.00 12.21
C ASN A 164 -23.45 -10.17 10.80
N VAL A 165 -22.56 -10.42 9.85
CA VAL A 165 -22.87 -10.71 8.44
C VAL A 165 -22.45 -12.14 8.10
N ASN A 166 -23.20 -12.81 7.24
CA ASN A 166 -22.99 -14.22 6.86
C ASN A 166 -22.71 -14.40 5.37
N GLY A 167 -22.88 -13.35 4.57
CA GLY A 167 -22.69 -13.42 3.14
C GLY A 167 -23.15 -12.17 2.39
N VAL A 168 -23.03 -12.28 1.08
CA VAL A 168 -23.42 -11.22 0.16
C VAL A 168 -24.08 -11.84 -1.08
N ARG A 169 -25.20 -11.24 -1.51
CA ARG A 169 -25.85 -11.50 -2.78
C ARG A 169 -25.66 -10.31 -3.69
N PHE A 170 -25.38 -10.57 -4.96
CA PHE A 170 -25.20 -9.51 -5.94
C PHE A 170 -25.61 -9.94 -7.34
N MET A 171 -26.02 -8.96 -8.13
CA MET A 171 -26.39 -9.14 -9.53
C MET A 171 -25.25 -8.63 -10.42
N LEU A 172 -24.85 -9.44 -11.40
CA LEU A 172 -23.88 -9.03 -12.41
C LEU A 172 -24.58 -8.87 -13.76
N SER A 173 -24.31 -7.75 -14.44
CA SER A 173 -24.80 -7.47 -15.80
C SER A 173 -24.29 -8.48 -16.82
N SER A 174 -24.95 -8.54 -17.96
CA SER A 174 -24.55 -9.35 -19.11
C SER A 174 -23.11 -9.06 -19.55
N GLY A 175 -22.35 -10.12 -19.82
CA GLY A 175 -20.93 -10.05 -20.20
C GLY A 175 -19.96 -9.96 -19.04
N SER A 176 -20.42 -10.02 -17.79
CA SER A 176 -19.56 -10.13 -16.62
C SER A 176 -19.00 -11.54 -16.52
N ASP A 177 -17.69 -11.63 -16.27
CA ASP A 177 -16.94 -12.86 -15.99
C ASP A 177 -15.77 -12.52 -15.09
N ALA A 178 -15.88 -12.87 -13.80
CA ALA A 178 -14.92 -12.43 -12.80
C ALA A 178 -14.68 -13.47 -11.70
N GLY A 179 -13.45 -13.54 -11.23
CA GLY A 179 -13.12 -14.14 -9.94
C GLY A 179 -13.31 -13.10 -8.83
N ILE A 180 -14.17 -13.40 -7.88
CA ILE A 180 -14.58 -12.47 -6.81
C ILE A 180 -14.33 -13.09 -5.44
N TYR A 181 -13.81 -12.30 -4.51
CA TYR A 181 -13.74 -12.65 -3.09
C TYR A 181 -14.24 -11.51 -2.22
N VAL A 182 -14.52 -11.83 -0.96
CA VAL A 182 -15.09 -10.87 0.00
C VAL A 182 -14.12 -10.60 1.14
N GLN A 183 -14.00 -9.34 1.48
CA GLN A 183 -13.28 -8.83 2.65
C GLN A 183 -14.21 -8.07 3.57
N ILE A 184 -13.90 -8.05 4.86
CA ILE A 184 -14.63 -7.30 5.88
C ILE A 184 -13.68 -6.53 6.79
N THR A 185 -14.17 -5.46 7.41
CA THR A 185 -13.51 -4.78 8.54
C THR A 185 -14.53 -4.47 9.62
N ASN A 186 -14.07 -4.44 10.87
CA ASN A 186 -14.86 -4.01 12.03
C ASN A 186 -14.53 -2.60 12.53
N GLY A 187 -13.97 -1.75 11.65
CA GLY A 187 -13.69 -0.34 11.93
C GLY A 187 -12.22 -0.04 12.27
N GLY A 188 -11.34 -1.03 12.31
CA GLY A 188 -9.91 -0.85 12.57
C GLY A 188 -9.07 -0.47 11.34
N GLY A 189 -9.72 -0.22 10.19
CA GLY A 189 -9.05 0.16 8.93
C GLY A 189 -8.39 -1.02 8.19
N GLN A 190 -8.36 -2.22 8.78
CA GLN A 190 -7.87 -3.43 8.12
C GLN A 190 -9.03 -4.27 7.59
N PHE A 191 -8.88 -4.75 6.36
CA PHE A 191 -9.82 -5.68 5.75
C PHE A 191 -9.30 -7.12 5.81
N LEU A 192 -10.09 -8.02 6.35
CA LEU A 192 -9.82 -9.45 6.41
C LEU A 192 -10.57 -10.18 5.31
N THR A 193 -9.89 -11.05 4.56
CA THR A 193 -10.54 -11.91 3.57
C THR A 193 -11.32 -13.02 4.27
N VAL A 194 -12.62 -13.06 4.06
CA VAL A 194 -13.55 -14.02 4.70
C VAL A 194 -14.06 -15.10 3.75
N SER A 195 -13.88 -14.93 2.44
CA SER A 195 -14.25 -15.96 1.46
C SER A 195 -13.06 -16.30 0.55
N GLY A 196 -13.03 -17.53 0.03
CA GLY A 196 -12.18 -17.84 -1.13
C GLY A 196 -12.73 -17.18 -2.40
N THR A 197 -11.87 -17.05 -3.43
CA THR A 197 -12.29 -16.53 -4.73
C THR A 197 -13.33 -17.46 -5.37
N ARG A 198 -14.44 -16.87 -5.78
CA ARG A 198 -15.53 -17.54 -6.51
C ARG A 198 -15.56 -17.05 -7.94
N HIS A 199 -15.75 -17.98 -8.87
CA HIS A 199 -16.04 -17.64 -10.25
C HIS A 199 -17.49 -17.19 -10.35
N CYS A 200 -17.70 -15.95 -10.78
CA CYS A 200 -19.00 -15.29 -10.86
C CYS A 200 -19.26 -14.84 -12.31
N VAL A 201 -20.46 -15.11 -12.78
CA VAL A 201 -20.89 -14.80 -14.14
C VAL A 201 -22.16 -13.96 -14.11
N SER A 202 -22.59 -13.47 -15.27
CA SER A 202 -23.82 -12.70 -15.42
C SER A 202 -25.00 -13.36 -14.74
N GLY A 203 -25.80 -12.57 -14.02
CA GLY A 203 -26.95 -13.00 -13.24
C GLY A 203 -26.71 -12.88 -11.73
N GLN A 204 -27.56 -13.55 -10.97
CA GLN A 204 -27.49 -13.53 -9.51
C GLN A 204 -26.36 -14.43 -9.00
N ASN A 205 -25.54 -13.88 -8.13
CA ASN A 205 -24.44 -14.58 -7.46
C ASN A 205 -24.59 -14.44 -5.95
N GLU A 206 -24.05 -15.42 -5.20
CA GLU A 206 -24.03 -15.42 -3.74
C GLU A 206 -22.69 -15.94 -3.23
N ILE A 207 -22.10 -15.23 -2.27
CA ILE A 207 -20.90 -15.66 -1.55
C ILE A 207 -21.22 -15.69 -0.07
N SER A 208 -21.24 -16.87 0.53
CA SER A 208 -21.46 -17.07 1.96
C SER A 208 -20.13 -17.33 2.67
N PHE A 209 -20.02 -16.88 3.90
CA PHE A 209 -18.88 -17.07 4.78
C PHE A 209 -19.33 -17.21 6.25
N PRO A 210 -18.46 -17.67 7.18
CA PRO A 210 -18.80 -17.76 8.58
C PRO A 210 -19.27 -16.43 9.14
N SER A 211 -20.30 -16.44 10.01
CA SER A 211 -20.83 -15.24 10.67
C SER A 211 -19.72 -14.41 11.30
N THR A 212 -19.61 -13.17 10.89
CA THR A 212 -18.51 -12.28 11.28
C THR A 212 -19.05 -10.87 11.52
N ASP A 213 -18.63 -10.26 12.63
CA ASP A 213 -18.97 -8.87 12.95
C ASP A 213 -18.23 -7.91 11.99
N ALA A 214 -18.98 -7.05 11.33
CA ALA A 214 -18.44 -6.13 10.31
C ALA A 214 -19.08 -4.74 10.37
N SER A 215 -18.28 -3.72 10.14
CA SER A 215 -18.71 -2.34 9.88
C SER A 215 -18.73 -2.02 8.38
N GLU A 216 -17.89 -2.69 7.61
CA GLU A 216 -17.81 -2.56 6.15
C GLU A 216 -17.47 -3.91 5.51
N LEU A 217 -17.96 -4.10 4.29
CA LEU A 217 -17.70 -5.26 3.45
C LEU A 217 -17.15 -4.79 2.10
N ARG A 218 -16.16 -5.50 1.56
CA ARG A 218 -15.65 -5.29 0.20
C ARG A 218 -15.88 -6.50 -0.67
N ILE A 219 -16.41 -6.28 -1.87
CA ILE A 219 -16.35 -7.22 -2.98
C ILE A 219 -15.16 -6.86 -3.84
N VAL A 220 -14.22 -7.77 -3.98
CA VAL A 220 -12.95 -7.54 -4.68
C VAL A 220 -12.87 -8.40 -5.94
N ILE A 221 -12.49 -7.82 -7.06
CA ILE A 221 -12.29 -8.51 -8.33
C ILE A 221 -10.83 -9.00 -8.42
N GLU A 222 -10.62 -10.30 -8.25
CA GLU A 222 -9.29 -10.90 -8.39
C GLU A 222 -8.91 -11.10 -9.86
N LYS A 223 -9.87 -11.47 -10.71
CA LYS A 223 -9.67 -11.74 -12.14
C LYS A 223 -10.87 -11.27 -12.95
N GLY A 224 -10.64 -10.94 -14.22
CA GLY A 224 -11.69 -10.60 -15.16
C GLY A 224 -12.25 -9.20 -14.94
N LYS A 225 -13.53 -9.04 -15.27
CA LYS A 225 -14.30 -7.81 -15.12
C LYS A 225 -15.75 -8.11 -14.76
N ALA A 226 -16.36 -7.23 -13.99
CA ALA A 226 -17.76 -7.31 -13.62
C ALA A 226 -18.43 -5.94 -13.68
N VAL A 227 -19.71 -5.92 -14.04
CA VAL A 227 -20.57 -4.77 -13.79
C VAL A 227 -21.60 -5.20 -12.75
N VAL A 228 -21.47 -4.63 -11.55
CA VAL A 228 -22.31 -4.96 -10.41
C VAL A 228 -23.53 -4.02 -10.41
N GLU A 229 -24.74 -4.56 -10.37
CA GLU A 229 -25.97 -3.80 -10.41
C GLU A 229 -26.61 -3.64 -9.02
N ASN A 230 -26.66 -4.72 -8.27
CA ASN A 230 -27.26 -4.74 -6.95
C ASN A 230 -26.43 -5.58 -5.99
N ILE A 231 -26.33 -5.18 -4.74
CA ILE A 231 -25.71 -5.95 -3.67
C ILE A 231 -26.60 -5.89 -2.44
N GLU A 232 -26.73 -7.02 -1.78
CA GLU A 232 -27.39 -7.19 -0.50
C GLU A 232 -26.47 -7.97 0.44
N VAL A 233 -26.17 -7.41 1.61
CA VAL A 233 -25.42 -8.06 2.69
C VAL A 233 -26.42 -8.63 3.69
N TYR A 234 -26.23 -9.87 4.17
CA TYR A 234 -27.13 -10.54 5.10
C TYR A 234 -26.39 -11.29 6.22
#